data_eeeb6f3b9b04aa33740c5e281b0713f0
#
_entry.id   eeeb6f3b9b04aa33740c5e281b0713f0
#
_cell.length_a   1.000
_cell.length_b   1.000
_cell.length_c   1.000
_cell.angle_alpha   90.00
_cell.angle_beta   90.00
_cell.angle_gamma   90.00
#
_symmetry.space_group_name_H-M   'P 1'
#
loop_
_entity.id
_entity.type
_entity.pdbx_description
1 polymer ?
#
loop_
_entity_poly.entity_id
_entity_poly.type
_entity_poly.pdbx_seq_one_letter_code
_entity_poly.pdbx_strand_id
1 'polypeptide(L)'
;MKEYQIQEAFCSKLRLLIISHLITKKLLFTELKKLTNASDGNLSIQLKKLESWEYVKSEKKLMNGKAVTQYEITEMGIQQFEEYVDFETF
;
A
#
# COMPACT_ATOMS: atom_id res chain seq x y z
N MET A 1 -2.71 6.25 16.80
CA MET A 1 -1.46 6.16 16.00
C MET A 1 -0.55 7.31 16.34
N LYS A 2 0.70 7.02 16.55
CA LYS A 2 1.67 8.06 16.87
C LYS A 2 2.20 8.70 15.58
N GLU A 3 2.52 9.97 15.68
CA GLU A 3 2.98 10.76 14.53
C GLU A 3 4.16 10.13 13.79
N TYR A 4 5.15 9.64 14.55
CA TYR A 4 6.34 9.07 13.91
C TYR A 4 6.02 7.80 13.12
N GLN A 5 4.97 7.07 13.49
CA GLN A 5 4.55 5.88 12.73
C GLN A 5 3.94 6.28 11.40
N ILE A 6 3.19 7.38 11.39
CA ILE A 6 2.64 7.92 10.15
C ILE A 6 3.78 8.30 9.21
N GLN A 7 4.78 9.03 9.74
CA GLN A 7 5.93 9.44 8.95
C GLN A 7 6.72 8.23 8.45
N GLU A 8 6.91 7.24 9.30
CA GLU A 8 7.61 6.00 8.93
C GLU A 8 6.93 5.33 7.74
N ALA A 9 5.61 5.21 7.78
CA ALA A 9 4.86 4.54 6.72
C ALA A 9 4.99 5.26 5.39
N PHE A 10 5.04 6.59 5.39
CA PHE A 10 4.99 7.38 4.16
C PHE A 10 6.32 8.02 3.78
N CYS A 11 7.39 7.72 4.48
CA CYS A 11 8.69 8.32 4.13
C CYS A 11 9.37 7.62 2.94
N SER A 12 8.93 6.44 2.58
CA SER A 12 9.44 5.73 1.41
C SER A 12 8.60 6.10 0.19
N LYS A 13 9.27 6.49 -0.89
CA LYS A 13 8.59 6.82 -2.14
C LYS A 13 7.73 5.64 -2.62
N LEU A 14 8.26 4.42 -2.51
CA LEU A 14 7.54 3.24 -2.98
C LEU A 14 6.29 3.00 -2.14
N ARG A 15 6.39 3.09 -0.80
CA ARG A 15 5.21 2.91 0.05
C ARG A 15 4.16 3.97 -0.23
N LEU A 16 4.59 5.21 -0.43
CA LEU A 16 3.66 6.29 -0.76
C LEU A 16 2.95 6.03 -2.09
N LEU A 17 3.68 5.55 -3.10
CA LEU A 17 3.09 5.20 -4.39
C LEU A 17 2.08 4.07 -4.26
N ILE A 18 2.41 3.03 -3.49
CA ILE A 18 1.49 1.92 -3.26
C ILE A 18 0.19 2.43 -2.68
N ILE A 19 0.27 3.19 -1.60
CA ILE A 19 -0.92 3.71 -0.92
C ILE A 19 -1.73 4.60 -1.86
N SER A 20 -1.08 5.49 -2.59
CA SER A 20 -1.80 6.41 -3.46
C SER A 20 -2.57 5.68 -4.56
N HIS A 21 -1.99 4.60 -5.10
CA HIS A 21 -2.70 3.81 -6.11
C HIS A 21 -3.86 3.00 -5.53
N LEU A 22 -3.72 2.56 -4.27
CA LEU A 22 -4.77 1.78 -3.63
C LEU A 22 -5.92 2.61 -3.09
N ILE A 23 -5.77 3.93 -3.01
CA ILE A 23 -6.84 4.81 -2.52
C ILE A 23 -8.11 4.63 -3.34
N THR A 24 -7.99 4.46 -4.65
CA THR A 24 -9.15 4.46 -5.54
C THR A 24 -9.65 3.06 -5.90
N LYS A 25 -8.85 2.03 -5.75
CA LYS A 25 -9.29 0.68 -6.11
C LYS A 25 -8.35 -0.39 -5.59
N LYS A 26 -8.86 -1.60 -5.48
CA LYS A 26 -8.05 -2.78 -5.19
C LYS A 26 -7.17 -3.08 -6.39
N LEU A 27 -5.96 -3.54 -6.14
CA LEU A 27 -5.01 -3.84 -7.20
C LEU A 27 -4.30 -5.16 -6.93
N LEU A 28 -3.98 -5.87 -7.99
CA LEU A 28 -3.19 -7.09 -7.90
C LEU A 28 -1.71 -6.74 -7.73
N PHE A 29 -0.95 -7.69 -7.18
CA PHE A 29 0.49 -7.54 -7.05
C PHE A 29 1.13 -7.15 -8.39
N THR A 30 0.74 -7.83 -9.47
CA THR A 30 1.28 -7.56 -10.80
C THR A 30 0.94 -6.16 -11.30
N GLU A 31 -0.25 -5.67 -10.96
CA GLU A 31 -0.66 -4.32 -11.32
C GLU A 31 0.16 -3.28 -10.57
N LEU A 32 0.33 -3.50 -9.26
CA LEU A 32 1.16 -2.61 -8.44
C LEU A 32 2.60 -2.59 -8.93
N LYS A 33 3.11 -3.74 -9.33
CA LYS A 33 4.46 -3.81 -9.88
C LYS A 33 4.62 -2.93 -11.11
N LYS A 34 3.67 -3.00 -12.02
CA LYS A 34 3.69 -2.17 -13.22
C LYS A 34 3.60 -0.69 -12.90
N LEU A 35 2.65 -0.34 -12.03
CA LEU A 35 2.39 1.06 -11.70
C LEU A 35 3.54 1.71 -10.95
N THR A 36 4.25 0.95 -10.11
CA THR A 36 5.34 1.48 -9.30
C THR A 36 6.71 1.27 -9.93
N ASN A 37 6.79 0.41 -10.93
CA ASN A 37 8.06 0.03 -11.56
C ASN A 37 9.07 -0.55 -10.56
N ALA A 38 8.57 -1.21 -9.52
CA ALA A 38 9.41 -1.80 -8.48
C ALA A 38 9.79 -3.23 -8.83
N SER A 39 10.87 -3.72 -8.23
CA SER A 39 11.21 -5.14 -8.33
C SER A 39 10.26 -5.97 -7.48
N ASP A 40 10.13 -7.26 -7.79
CA ASP A 40 9.29 -8.17 -7.01
C ASP A 40 9.68 -8.16 -5.54
N GLY A 41 10.98 -8.25 -5.27
CA GLY A 41 11.48 -8.31 -3.90
C GLY A 41 11.18 -7.05 -3.12
N ASN A 42 11.48 -5.89 -3.71
CA ASN A 42 11.26 -4.63 -3.02
C ASN A 42 9.77 -4.37 -2.79
N LEU A 43 8.95 -4.62 -3.80
CA LEU A 43 7.51 -4.44 -3.68
C LEU A 43 6.95 -5.35 -2.58
N SER A 44 7.37 -6.62 -2.57
CA SER A 44 6.92 -7.59 -1.56
C SER A 44 7.28 -7.14 -0.15
N ILE A 45 8.51 -6.65 0.04
CA ILE A 45 8.96 -6.16 1.35
C ILE A 45 8.11 -4.98 1.81
N GLN A 46 7.88 -4.02 0.92
CA GLN A 46 7.12 -2.83 1.31
C GLN A 46 5.64 -3.15 1.58
N LEU A 47 5.06 -4.06 0.80
CA LEU A 47 3.69 -4.48 1.05
C LEU A 47 3.55 -5.18 2.40
N LYS A 48 4.53 -6.02 2.75
CA LYS A 48 4.52 -6.68 4.07
C LYS A 48 4.60 -5.68 5.21
N LYS A 49 5.41 -4.65 5.04
CA LYS A 49 5.50 -3.59 6.05
C LYS A 49 4.15 -2.89 6.22
N LEU A 50 3.52 -2.52 5.11
CA LEU A 50 2.21 -1.87 5.14
C LEU A 50 1.15 -2.77 5.76
N GLU A 51 1.20 -4.07 5.49
CA GLU A 51 0.29 -5.02 6.13
C GLU A 51 0.54 -5.10 7.63
N SER A 52 1.80 -5.10 8.05
CA SER A 52 2.13 -5.18 9.48
C SER A 52 1.63 -3.97 10.25
N TRP A 53 1.51 -2.84 9.60
CA TRP A 53 0.94 -1.63 10.20
C TRP A 53 -0.57 -1.55 10.01
N GLU A 54 -1.16 -2.56 9.37
CA GLU A 54 -2.60 -2.64 9.11
C GLU A 54 -3.11 -1.53 8.19
N TYR A 55 -2.24 -0.99 7.35
CA TYR A 55 -2.63 0.03 6.37
C TYR A 55 -3.16 -0.59 5.09
N VAL A 56 -2.73 -1.81 4.76
CA VAL A 56 -3.26 -2.57 3.64
C VAL A 56 -3.54 -3.98 4.09
N LYS A 57 -4.43 -4.64 3.35
CA LYS A 57 -4.70 -6.06 3.55
C LYS A 57 -4.65 -6.76 2.19
N SER A 58 -4.40 -8.06 2.21
CA SER A 58 -4.29 -8.83 0.99
C SER A 58 -5.25 -10.00 1.03
N GLU A 59 -5.60 -10.47 -0.16
CA GLU A 59 -6.48 -11.62 -0.34
C GLU A 59 -5.96 -12.42 -1.52
N LYS A 60 -5.86 -13.73 -1.35
CA LYS A 60 -5.50 -14.62 -2.45
C LYS A 60 -6.74 -14.99 -3.23
N LYS A 61 -6.65 -14.92 -4.55
CA LYS A 61 -7.76 -15.21 -5.46
C LYS A 61 -7.30 -16.10 -6.59
N LEU A 62 -8.26 -16.75 -7.21
CA LEU A 62 -8.01 -17.48 -8.46
C LEU A 62 -8.58 -16.63 -9.60
N MET A 63 -7.74 -16.33 -10.57
CA MET A 63 -8.16 -15.62 -11.77
C MET A 63 -7.64 -16.37 -12.98
N ASN A 64 -8.56 -16.83 -13.82
CA ASN A 64 -8.24 -17.62 -15.00
C ASN A 64 -7.36 -18.84 -14.64
N GLY A 65 -7.69 -19.47 -13.50
CA GLY A 65 -6.97 -20.66 -13.06
C GLY A 65 -5.63 -20.38 -12.38
N LYS A 66 -5.25 -19.12 -12.23
CA LYS A 66 -3.97 -18.75 -11.61
C LYS A 66 -4.21 -18.13 -10.25
N ALA A 67 -3.34 -18.48 -9.30
CA ALA A 67 -3.37 -17.86 -7.97
C ALA A 67 -2.74 -16.47 -8.08
N VAL A 68 -3.47 -15.46 -7.62
CA VAL A 68 -3.02 -14.08 -7.60
C VAL A 68 -3.28 -13.50 -6.23
N THR A 69 -2.57 -12.43 -5.89
CA THR A 69 -2.79 -11.72 -4.62
C THR A 69 -3.32 -10.33 -4.93
N GLN A 70 -4.45 -9.99 -4.32
CA GLN A 70 -5.06 -8.67 -4.46
C GLN A 70 -4.85 -7.89 -3.18
N TYR A 71 -4.53 -6.61 -3.31
CA TYR A 71 -4.30 -5.72 -2.18
C TYR A 71 -5.36 -4.63 -2.13
N GLU A 72 -5.67 -4.23 -0.92
CA GLU A 72 -6.69 -3.21 -0.66
C GLU A 72 -6.21 -2.34 0.50
N ILE A 73 -6.42 -1.03 0.39
CA ILE A 73 -6.16 -0.13 1.51
C ILE A 73 -7.24 -0.33 2.57
N THR A 74 -6.86 -0.25 3.83
CA THR A 74 -7.81 -0.35 4.95
C THR A 74 -8.35 1.03 5.29
N GLU A 75 -9.39 1.05 6.13
CA GLU A 75 -9.91 2.31 6.65
C GLU A 75 -8.83 3.08 7.40
N MET A 76 -8.05 2.37 8.20
CA MET A 76 -6.92 2.99 8.91
C MET A 76 -5.91 3.57 7.92
N GLY A 77 -5.60 2.84 6.86
CA GLY A 77 -4.68 3.33 5.83
C GLY A 77 -5.17 4.60 5.18
N ILE A 78 -6.47 4.66 4.88
CA ILE A 78 -7.08 5.86 4.30
C ILE A 78 -6.96 7.04 5.26
N GLN A 79 -7.33 6.84 6.53
CA GLN A 79 -7.27 7.90 7.53
C GLN A 79 -5.85 8.42 7.71
N GLN A 80 -4.88 7.51 7.80
CA GLN A 80 -3.50 7.92 8.01
C GLN A 80 -2.93 8.63 6.79
N PHE A 81 -3.32 8.20 5.59
CA PHE A 81 -2.90 8.88 4.38
C PHE A 81 -3.48 10.30 4.32
N GLU A 82 -4.75 10.47 4.68
CA GLU A 82 -5.39 11.78 4.72
C GLU A 82 -4.70 12.70 5.72
N GLU A 83 -4.36 12.18 6.89
CA GLU A 83 -3.63 12.96 7.88
C GLU A 83 -2.24 13.36 7.38
N TYR A 84 -1.56 12.46 6.69
CA TYR A 84 -0.26 12.74 6.11
C TYR A 84 -0.35 13.87 5.07
N VAL A 85 -1.34 13.81 4.19
CA VAL A 85 -1.53 14.83 3.15
C VAL A 85 -1.84 16.18 3.79
N ASP A 86 -2.74 16.19 4.78
CA ASP A 86 -3.07 17.44 5.49
C ASP A 86 -1.85 18.04 6.18
N PHE A 87 -1.04 17.18 6.80
CA PHE A 87 0.17 17.61 7.47
C PHE A 87 1.15 18.25 6.49
N GLU A 88 1.31 17.64 5.29
CA GLU A 88 2.25 18.13 4.29
C GLU A 88 1.79 19.39 3.56
N THR A 89 0.49 19.70 3.61
CA THR A 89 -0.03 20.90 2.94
C THR A 89 0.08 22.16 3.81
N PHE A 90 0.49 22.02 5.03
CA PHE A 90 0.72 23.19 5.90
C PHE A 90 2.18 23.67 5.86
#